data_1e7aa89c80578d13aac553293ae1d6ca
#
_entry.id   1e7aa89c80578d13aac553293ae1d6ca
#
_cell.length_a   1.000
_cell.length_b   1.000
_cell.length_c   1.000
_cell.angle_alpha   90.00
_cell.angle_beta   90.00
_cell.angle_gamma   90.00
#
_symmetry.space_group_name_H-M   'P 1'
#
loop_
_entity.id
_entity.type
_entity.pdbx_description
1 polymer ?
#
loop_
_entity_poly.entity_id
_entity_poly.type
_entity_poly.pdbx_seq_one_letter_code
_entity_poly.pdbx_strand_id
1 'polypeptide(L)'
;DIICRPFPICMPLQGNQEIKVRLDYMISELKRCQDAAGDGYLCGVPNGRKMWKEIEEGNIRASGFGLNDRWVPLYNIHKNVCRPRDATLQTGSKEAKEMLVKLTDWMIRLISKLSDEQIQDMLRSEHGGLNETFADVAAITGDKRYLKLAHQFFSSHRVAAFVETGG
;
A
#
# COMPACT_ATOMS: atom_id res chain seq x y z
N ASP A 1 -1.62 11.11 11.51
CA ASP A 1 -0.33 11.41 10.88
C ASP A 1 0.90 10.89 11.61
N ILE A 2 0.75 10.42 12.84
CA ILE A 2 1.82 9.75 13.61
C ILE A 2 1.97 8.27 13.20
N ILE A 3 1.02 7.72 12.45
CA ILE A 3 0.92 6.27 12.15
C ILE A 3 1.71 5.87 10.89
N CYS A 4 2.02 6.80 10.00
CA CYS A 4 2.82 6.54 8.78
C CYS A 4 4.26 6.99 8.86
N ARG A 5 4.66 7.67 9.92
CA ARG A 5 6.09 7.76 10.14
C ARG A 5 6.58 6.35 10.33
N PRO A 6 7.58 5.91 9.57
CA PRO A 6 8.21 4.63 9.86
C PRO A 6 8.46 4.64 11.36
N PHE A 7 8.01 3.61 12.05
CA PHE A 7 8.67 3.21 13.30
C PHE A 7 10.10 3.60 13.07
N PRO A 8 10.77 4.42 13.90
CA PRO A 8 12.02 5.04 13.52
C PRO A 8 13.08 3.99 13.22
N ILE A 9 12.98 3.41 12.04
CA ILE A 9 14.11 2.89 11.29
C ILE A 9 14.98 4.11 10.92
N CYS A 10 14.57 5.31 11.30
CA CYS A 10 15.35 6.54 11.39
C CYS A 10 16.39 6.55 12.53
N MET A 11 16.54 5.50 13.28
CA MET A 11 17.88 5.23 13.80
C MET A 11 18.71 4.85 12.58
N PRO A 12 19.80 5.56 12.29
CA PRO A 12 20.60 5.28 11.11
C PRO A 12 20.91 3.79 11.14
N LEU A 13 20.50 3.06 10.10
CA LEU A 13 20.96 1.71 9.79
C LEU A 13 22.49 1.68 9.69
N GLN A 14 23.11 2.87 9.61
CA GLN A 14 24.53 3.12 9.73
C GLN A 14 25.00 2.72 11.12
N GLY A 15 25.36 1.42 11.22
CA GLY A 15 26.04 0.86 12.37
C GLY A 15 25.31 -0.24 13.14
N ASN A 16 24.02 -0.49 12.95
CA ASN A 16 23.35 -1.60 13.64
C ASN A 16 23.15 -2.81 12.71
N GLN A 17 24.16 -3.68 12.68
CA GLN A 17 24.17 -4.89 11.87
C GLN A 17 23.00 -5.85 12.18
N GLU A 18 22.54 -5.90 13.43
CA GLU A 18 21.44 -6.77 13.83
C GLU A 18 20.12 -6.31 13.20
N ILE A 19 19.83 -5.00 13.18
CA ILE A 19 18.64 -4.45 12.54
C ILE A 19 18.70 -4.71 11.04
N LYS A 20 19.84 -4.55 10.41
CA LYS A 20 20.02 -4.83 8.98
C LYS A 20 19.71 -6.30 8.65
N VAL A 21 20.25 -7.24 9.42
CA VAL A 21 19.98 -8.68 9.23
C VAL A 21 18.50 -8.99 9.36
N ARG A 22 17.81 -8.39 10.34
CA ARG A 22 16.35 -8.57 10.52
C ARG A 22 15.55 -7.98 9.36
N LEU A 23 15.97 -6.82 8.84
CA LEU A 23 15.33 -6.19 7.68
C LEU A 23 15.51 -7.05 6.42
N ASP A 24 16.73 -7.50 6.14
CA ASP A 24 17.05 -8.35 4.99
C ASP A 24 16.26 -9.66 5.05
N TYR A 25 16.17 -10.28 6.23
CA TYR A 25 15.34 -11.48 6.45
C TYR A 25 13.86 -11.20 6.17
N MET A 26 13.31 -10.10 6.71
CA MET A 26 11.91 -9.74 6.47
C MET A 26 11.63 -9.51 4.98
N ILE A 27 12.50 -8.81 4.28
CA ILE A 27 12.35 -8.55 2.83
C ILE A 27 12.39 -9.87 2.05
N SER A 28 13.32 -10.77 2.36
CA SER A 28 13.44 -12.06 1.67
C SER A 28 12.19 -12.94 1.87
N GLU A 29 11.62 -12.99 3.08
CA GLU A 29 10.41 -13.75 3.36
C GLU A 29 9.17 -13.13 2.68
N LEU A 30 9.04 -11.82 2.70
CA LEU A 30 7.95 -11.13 2.00
C LEU A 30 8.05 -11.35 0.49
N LYS A 31 9.26 -11.31 -0.07
CA LYS A 31 9.49 -11.61 -1.49
C LYS A 31 9.09 -13.03 -1.83
N ARG A 32 9.46 -14.00 -1.01
CA ARG A 32 9.07 -15.41 -1.20
C ARG A 32 7.54 -15.57 -1.25
N CYS A 33 6.82 -14.85 -0.36
CA CYS A 33 5.36 -14.82 -0.38
C CYS A 33 4.80 -14.17 -1.65
N GLN A 34 5.38 -13.05 -2.09
CA GLN A 34 4.94 -12.36 -3.31
C GLN A 34 5.22 -13.18 -4.57
N ASP A 35 6.38 -13.84 -4.66
CA ASP A 35 6.74 -14.70 -5.78
C ASP A 35 5.83 -15.95 -5.84
N ALA A 36 5.48 -16.53 -4.70
CA ALA A 36 4.50 -17.62 -4.62
C ALA A 36 3.09 -17.17 -5.05
N ALA A 37 2.73 -15.91 -4.85
CA ALA A 37 1.48 -15.33 -5.33
C ALA A 37 1.45 -15.20 -6.87
N GLY A 38 2.59 -14.96 -7.50
CA GLY A 38 2.81 -15.00 -8.96
C GLY A 38 2.38 -13.75 -9.73
N ASP A 39 1.55 -12.88 -9.16
CA ASP A 39 0.96 -11.71 -9.82
C ASP A 39 1.35 -10.37 -9.18
N GLY A 40 2.29 -10.38 -8.24
CA GLY A 40 2.73 -9.20 -7.49
C GLY A 40 1.92 -8.89 -6.24
N TYR A 41 0.85 -9.62 -5.97
CA TYR A 41 0.05 -9.48 -4.76
C TYR A 41 0.84 -9.84 -3.50
N LEU A 42 0.69 -9.02 -2.48
CA LEU A 42 1.25 -9.25 -1.15
C LEU A 42 0.32 -8.67 -0.09
N CYS A 43 -0.39 -9.53 0.62
CA CYS A 43 -1.31 -9.11 1.68
C CYS A 43 -1.58 -10.25 2.66
N GLY A 44 -1.68 -9.92 3.95
CA GLY A 44 -1.95 -10.88 5.02
C GLY A 44 -3.43 -11.06 5.36
N VAL A 45 -4.36 -10.58 4.53
CA VAL A 45 -5.80 -10.71 4.79
C VAL A 45 -6.29 -12.12 4.43
N PRO A 46 -6.90 -12.87 5.37
CA PRO A 46 -7.44 -14.20 5.10
C PRO A 46 -8.49 -14.16 3.98
N ASN A 47 -8.37 -15.07 2.99
CA ASN A 47 -9.22 -15.10 1.79
C ASN A 47 -9.23 -13.77 0.99
N GLY A 48 -8.19 -12.95 1.12
CA GLY A 48 -8.08 -11.64 0.48
C GLY A 48 -8.24 -11.69 -1.04
N ARG A 49 -7.73 -12.72 -1.71
CA ARG A 49 -7.87 -12.85 -3.17
C ARG A 49 -9.33 -12.91 -3.64
N LYS A 50 -10.19 -13.63 -2.92
CA LYS A 50 -11.63 -13.67 -3.23
C LYS A 50 -12.24 -12.27 -3.09
N MET A 51 -11.93 -11.60 -1.99
CA MET A 51 -12.39 -10.24 -1.71
C MET A 51 -11.93 -9.25 -2.80
N TRP A 52 -10.66 -9.29 -3.19
CA TRP A 52 -10.14 -8.39 -4.24
C TRP A 52 -10.75 -8.65 -5.60
N LYS A 53 -11.11 -9.91 -5.91
CA LYS A 53 -11.84 -10.24 -7.13
C LYS A 53 -13.26 -9.65 -7.12
N GLU A 54 -13.97 -9.69 -6.00
CA GLU A 54 -15.27 -9.03 -5.85
C GLU A 54 -15.16 -7.53 -6.11
N ILE A 55 -14.11 -6.88 -5.59
CA ILE A 55 -13.84 -5.46 -5.80
C ILE A 55 -13.51 -5.17 -7.27
N GLU A 56 -12.66 -5.96 -7.92
CA GLU A 56 -12.34 -5.83 -9.36
C GLU A 56 -13.60 -5.92 -10.24
N GLU A 57 -14.59 -6.71 -9.82
CA GLU A 57 -15.90 -6.85 -10.46
C GLU A 57 -16.88 -5.70 -10.13
N GLY A 58 -16.45 -4.70 -9.33
CA GLY A 58 -17.24 -3.54 -8.93
C GLY A 58 -18.14 -3.76 -7.73
N ASN A 59 -18.07 -4.92 -7.08
CA ASN A 59 -18.83 -5.23 -5.87
C ASN A 59 -18.10 -4.69 -4.63
N ILE A 60 -18.36 -3.44 -4.27
CA ILE A 60 -17.67 -2.72 -3.20
C ILE A 60 -18.62 -2.50 -2.02
N ARG A 61 -18.22 -2.96 -0.85
CA ARG A 61 -18.91 -2.74 0.43
C ARG A 61 -17.91 -2.21 1.44
N ALA A 62 -17.84 -0.90 1.57
CA ALA A 62 -16.92 -0.22 2.48
C ALA A 62 -17.66 0.33 3.71
N SER A 63 -17.04 0.17 4.88
CA SER A 63 -17.51 0.73 6.14
C SER A 63 -16.30 1.01 7.03
N GLY A 64 -16.11 2.21 7.51
CA GLY A 64 -15.05 2.58 8.46
C GLY A 64 -13.76 1.74 8.40
N PHE A 65 -13.69 0.65 9.16
CA PHE A 65 -12.57 -0.29 9.17
C PHE A 65 -12.77 -1.53 8.28
N GLY A 66 -13.93 -1.68 7.67
CA GLY A 66 -14.30 -2.85 6.87
C GLY A 66 -14.30 -2.58 5.37
N LEU A 67 -13.87 -3.56 4.59
CA LEU A 67 -14.02 -3.61 3.14
C LEU A 67 -14.33 -5.05 2.73
N ASN A 68 -15.51 -5.26 2.11
CA ASN A 68 -16.00 -6.57 1.69
C ASN A 68 -15.86 -7.63 2.79
N ASP A 69 -16.38 -7.32 3.97
CA ASP A 69 -16.41 -8.18 5.15
C ASP A 69 -15.00 -8.59 5.68
N ARG A 70 -13.98 -7.81 5.33
CA ARG A 70 -12.61 -7.98 5.85
C ARG A 70 -12.18 -6.73 6.62
N TRP A 71 -11.44 -6.95 7.70
CA TRP A 71 -10.95 -5.88 8.56
C TRP A 71 -9.69 -5.25 7.96
N VAL A 72 -9.72 -3.95 7.74
CA VAL A 72 -8.65 -3.06 7.26
C VAL A 72 -7.76 -3.58 6.11
N PRO A 73 -8.33 -4.12 5.02
CA PRO A 73 -7.50 -4.73 3.98
C PRO A 73 -6.63 -3.72 3.22
N LEU A 74 -7.12 -2.50 2.98
CA LEU A 74 -6.33 -1.43 2.35
C LEU A 74 -5.19 -0.97 3.26
N TYR A 75 -5.43 -0.86 4.57
CA TYR A 75 -4.38 -0.55 5.52
C TYR A 75 -3.31 -1.65 5.58
N ASN A 76 -3.72 -2.92 5.42
CA ASN A 76 -2.76 -4.03 5.31
C ASN A 76 -1.90 -3.89 4.04
N ILE A 77 -2.48 -3.56 2.89
CA ILE A 77 -1.74 -3.23 1.66
C ILE A 77 -0.79 -2.06 1.92
N HIS A 78 -1.27 -0.97 2.54
CA HIS A 78 -0.43 0.18 2.88
C HIS A 78 0.83 -0.24 3.65
N LYS A 79 0.71 -1.07 4.68
CA LYS A 79 1.88 -1.55 5.44
C LYS A 79 2.82 -2.43 4.59
N ASN A 80 2.27 -3.19 3.65
CA ASN A 80 3.07 -4.02 2.74
C ASN A 80 3.73 -3.21 1.61
N VAL A 81 3.24 -2.00 1.29
CA VAL A 81 3.92 -1.07 0.37
C VAL A 81 5.00 -0.25 1.11
N CYS A 82 4.71 0.20 2.34
CA CYS A 82 5.66 1.00 3.14
C CYS A 82 6.98 0.26 3.43
N ARG A 83 6.92 -1.02 3.79
CA ARG A 83 8.12 -1.79 4.17
C ARG A 83 9.16 -1.89 3.04
N PRO A 84 8.82 -2.36 1.83
CA PRO A 84 9.79 -2.37 0.74
C PRO A 84 10.16 -0.95 0.26
N ARG A 85 9.26 0.06 0.35
CA ARG A 85 9.62 1.46 0.11
C ARG A 85 10.74 1.91 1.04
N ASP A 86 10.60 1.71 2.34
CA ASP A 86 11.57 2.14 3.34
C ASP A 86 12.89 1.38 3.18
N ALA A 87 12.85 0.07 2.91
CA ALA A 87 14.04 -0.71 2.62
C ALA A 87 14.75 -0.20 1.35
N THR A 88 14.01 0.16 0.30
CA THR A 88 14.58 0.73 -0.93
C THR A 88 15.28 2.06 -0.65
N LEU A 89 14.61 2.97 0.07
CA LEU A 89 15.13 4.30 0.33
C LEU A 89 16.34 4.31 1.29
N GLN A 90 16.34 3.43 2.28
CA GLN A 90 17.36 3.44 3.33
C GLN A 90 18.56 2.54 3.03
N THR A 91 18.36 1.46 2.30
CA THR A 91 19.43 0.49 2.03
C THR A 91 19.82 0.37 0.56
N GLY A 92 19.06 0.99 -0.34
CA GLY A 92 19.24 0.81 -1.79
C GLY A 92 18.90 -0.60 -2.28
N SER A 93 18.12 -1.40 -1.51
CA SER A 93 17.77 -2.77 -1.86
C SER A 93 17.03 -2.85 -3.19
N LYS A 94 17.64 -3.50 -4.17
CA LYS A 94 17.02 -3.75 -5.49
C LYS A 94 15.83 -4.70 -5.36
N GLU A 95 15.97 -5.71 -4.51
CA GLU A 95 14.92 -6.70 -4.24
C GLU A 95 13.67 -6.04 -3.66
N ALA A 96 13.84 -5.17 -2.67
CA ALA A 96 12.72 -4.40 -2.10
C ALA A 96 12.07 -3.48 -3.14
N LYS A 97 12.86 -2.83 -4.01
CA LYS A 97 12.34 -2.01 -5.12
C LYS A 97 11.50 -2.84 -6.10
N GLU A 98 11.96 -4.03 -6.47
CA GLU A 98 11.20 -4.93 -7.35
C GLU A 98 9.87 -5.35 -6.72
N MET A 99 9.88 -5.69 -5.44
CA MET A 99 8.65 -6.02 -4.69
C MET A 99 7.67 -4.86 -4.66
N LEU A 100 8.17 -3.67 -4.38
CA LEU A 100 7.39 -2.43 -4.33
C LEU A 100 6.69 -2.17 -5.67
N VAL A 101 7.44 -2.25 -6.76
CA VAL A 101 6.91 -2.07 -8.13
C VAL A 101 5.84 -3.12 -8.44
N LYS A 102 6.10 -4.40 -8.18
CA LYS A 102 5.16 -5.50 -8.45
C LYS A 102 3.84 -5.31 -7.69
N LEU A 103 3.90 -4.93 -6.41
CA LEU A 103 2.70 -4.71 -5.60
C LEU A 103 1.91 -3.49 -6.08
N THR A 104 2.59 -2.41 -6.46
CA THR A 104 1.95 -1.20 -6.96
C THR A 104 1.32 -1.42 -8.34
N ASP A 105 2.00 -2.15 -9.24
CA ASP A 105 1.44 -2.58 -10.53
C ASP A 105 0.23 -3.50 -10.35
N TRP A 106 0.25 -4.37 -9.34
CA TRP A 106 -0.92 -5.18 -8.98
C TRP A 106 -2.11 -4.29 -8.59
N MET A 107 -1.90 -3.25 -7.80
CA MET A 107 -2.96 -2.30 -7.41
C MET A 107 -3.52 -1.55 -8.63
N ILE A 108 -2.66 -1.12 -9.56
CA ILE A 108 -3.11 -0.48 -10.82
C ILE A 108 -4.02 -1.44 -11.61
N ARG A 109 -3.63 -2.71 -11.73
CA ARG A 109 -4.46 -3.69 -12.43
C ARG A 109 -5.80 -3.92 -11.75
N LEU A 110 -5.80 -4.03 -10.42
CA LEU A 110 -7.01 -4.21 -9.62
C LEU A 110 -8.05 -3.13 -9.88
N ILE A 111 -7.63 -1.86 -9.86
CA ILE A 111 -8.56 -0.73 -10.01
C ILE A 111 -8.81 -0.32 -11.46
N SER A 112 -8.13 -0.95 -12.43
CA SER A 112 -8.15 -0.52 -13.84
C SER A 112 -9.54 -0.52 -14.49
N LYS A 113 -10.47 -1.31 -13.94
CA LYS A 113 -11.86 -1.44 -14.41
C LYS A 113 -12.87 -0.64 -13.56
N LEU A 114 -12.40 -0.03 -12.48
CA LEU A 114 -13.26 0.72 -11.57
C LEU A 114 -13.41 2.17 -12.04
N SER A 115 -14.59 2.74 -11.85
CA SER A 115 -14.80 4.17 -11.98
C SER A 115 -14.15 4.92 -10.78
N ASP A 116 -13.92 6.22 -10.97
CA ASP A 116 -13.40 7.06 -9.87
C ASP A 116 -14.36 7.06 -8.67
N GLU A 117 -15.68 7.00 -8.88
CA GLU A 117 -16.68 6.87 -7.81
C GLU A 117 -16.53 5.58 -7.04
N GLN A 118 -16.35 4.45 -7.74
CA GLN A 118 -16.11 3.15 -7.10
C GLN A 118 -14.81 3.13 -6.30
N ILE A 119 -13.75 3.77 -6.79
CA ILE A 119 -12.51 3.93 -6.05
C ILE A 119 -12.76 4.76 -4.78
N GLN A 120 -13.48 5.88 -4.88
CA GLN A 120 -13.82 6.70 -3.71
C GLN A 120 -14.70 5.94 -2.70
N ASP A 121 -15.64 5.12 -3.16
CA ASP A 121 -16.43 4.26 -2.28
C ASP A 121 -15.55 3.25 -1.54
N MET A 122 -14.59 2.63 -2.22
CA MET A 122 -13.60 1.73 -1.60
C MET A 122 -12.78 2.47 -0.51
N LEU A 123 -12.41 3.73 -0.76
CA LEU A 123 -11.63 4.56 0.16
C LEU A 123 -12.42 5.07 1.38
N ARG A 124 -13.72 4.77 1.49
CA ARG A 124 -14.48 4.98 2.74
C ARG A 124 -14.04 4.05 3.86
N SER A 125 -13.36 2.95 3.52
CA SER A 125 -12.67 2.11 4.50
C SER A 125 -11.29 2.67 4.88
N GLU A 126 -10.74 2.20 6.01
CA GLU A 126 -9.40 2.59 6.45
C GLU A 126 -8.33 2.18 5.44
N HIS A 127 -7.63 3.15 4.86
CA HIS A 127 -6.64 2.93 3.80
C HIS A 127 -5.24 3.48 4.13
N GLY A 128 -5.07 4.11 5.31
CA GLY A 128 -3.79 4.69 5.72
C GLY A 128 -3.33 5.80 4.75
N GLY A 129 -2.02 5.92 4.57
CA GLY A 129 -1.37 6.88 3.67
C GLY A 129 -1.01 6.26 2.31
N LEU A 130 -1.89 5.48 1.67
CA LEU A 130 -1.59 4.85 0.38
C LEU A 130 -1.29 5.86 -0.72
N ASN A 131 -1.99 7.00 -0.75
CA ASN A 131 -1.73 8.09 -1.69
C ASN A 131 -0.29 8.64 -1.56
N GLU A 132 0.18 8.89 -0.36
CA GLU A 132 1.56 9.33 -0.09
C GLU A 132 2.56 8.26 -0.54
N THR A 133 2.31 7.01 -0.18
CA THR A 133 3.22 5.92 -0.51
C THR A 133 3.32 5.69 -2.03
N PHE A 134 2.22 5.81 -2.77
CA PHE A 134 2.24 5.70 -4.24
C PHE A 134 2.95 6.90 -4.90
N ALA A 135 2.87 8.10 -4.31
CA ALA A 135 3.67 9.24 -4.75
C ALA A 135 5.18 8.98 -4.56
N ASP A 136 5.58 8.36 -3.45
CA ASP A 136 6.96 7.93 -3.23
C ASP A 136 7.41 6.90 -4.27
N VAL A 137 6.55 5.95 -4.63
CA VAL A 137 6.86 4.98 -5.71
C VAL A 137 7.09 5.70 -7.03
N ALA A 138 6.29 6.72 -7.36
CA ALA A 138 6.52 7.54 -8.54
C ALA A 138 7.88 8.25 -8.50
N ALA A 139 8.27 8.80 -7.35
CA ALA A 139 9.57 9.45 -7.16
C ALA A 139 10.75 8.46 -7.28
N ILE A 140 10.63 7.26 -6.68
CA ILE A 140 11.65 6.21 -6.72
C ILE A 140 11.87 5.65 -8.14
N THR A 141 10.81 5.57 -8.94
CA THR A 141 10.84 4.91 -10.25
C THR A 141 10.91 5.88 -11.42
N GLY A 142 10.45 7.13 -11.26
CA GLY A 142 10.24 8.09 -12.33
C GLY A 142 8.99 7.81 -13.19
N ASP A 143 8.17 6.82 -12.83
CA ASP A 143 7.00 6.41 -13.61
C ASP A 143 5.74 7.16 -13.17
N LYS A 144 5.19 7.96 -14.08
CA LYS A 144 3.99 8.79 -13.85
C LYS A 144 2.71 7.99 -13.61
N ARG A 145 2.66 6.70 -13.95
CA ARG A 145 1.50 5.84 -13.67
C ARG A 145 1.23 5.77 -12.16
N TYR A 146 2.27 5.73 -11.35
CA TYR A 146 2.16 5.70 -9.89
C TYR A 146 1.71 7.03 -9.30
N LEU A 147 2.06 8.15 -9.94
CA LEU A 147 1.53 9.46 -9.55
C LEU A 147 0.02 9.56 -9.84
N LYS A 148 -0.43 9.04 -11.00
CA LYS A 148 -1.87 8.93 -11.29
C LYS A 148 -2.58 8.08 -10.22
N LEU A 149 -2.02 6.93 -9.86
CA LEU A 149 -2.54 6.07 -8.80
C LEU A 149 -2.64 6.81 -7.46
N ALA A 150 -1.60 7.58 -7.09
CA ALA A 150 -1.61 8.40 -5.89
C ALA A 150 -2.78 9.40 -5.87
N HIS A 151 -3.05 10.06 -6.98
CA HIS A 151 -4.20 10.96 -7.12
C HIS A 151 -5.54 10.25 -6.98
N GLN A 152 -5.70 9.05 -7.57
CA GLN A 152 -6.92 8.26 -7.44
C GLN A 152 -7.17 7.80 -5.99
N PHE A 153 -6.11 7.61 -5.20
CA PHE A 153 -6.18 7.26 -3.78
C PHE A 153 -6.26 8.46 -2.84
N PHE A 154 -6.42 9.66 -3.36
CA PHE A 154 -6.73 10.83 -2.56
C PHE A 154 -8.21 10.81 -2.19
N SER A 155 -8.51 10.63 -0.89
CA SER A 155 -9.89 10.51 -0.41
C SER A 155 -10.56 11.89 -0.31
N SER A 156 -11.48 12.19 -1.21
CA SER A 156 -12.28 13.40 -1.20
C SER A 156 -13.22 13.47 0.02
N HIS A 157 -13.73 12.34 0.50
CA HIS A 157 -14.61 12.27 1.66
C HIS A 157 -13.93 12.69 2.96
N ARG A 158 -12.66 12.35 3.16
CA ARG A 158 -11.90 12.74 4.37
C ARG A 158 -11.61 14.24 4.39
N VAL A 159 -11.35 14.83 3.22
CA VAL A 159 -11.11 16.27 3.10
C VAL A 159 -12.40 17.05 3.36
N ALA A 160 -13.52 16.62 2.80
CA ALA A 160 -14.82 17.26 3.05
C ALA A 160 -15.19 17.22 4.54
N ALA A 161 -15.07 16.05 5.20
CA ALA A 161 -15.36 15.92 6.62
C ALA A 161 -14.48 16.82 7.50
N PHE A 162 -13.20 17.00 7.16
CA PHE A 162 -12.29 17.89 7.89
C PHE A 162 -12.70 19.36 7.74
N VAL A 163 -13.12 19.79 6.55
CA VAL A 163 -13.58 21.16 6.29
C VAL A 163 -14.91 21.45 7.00
N GLU A 164 -15.85 20.49 7.03
CA GLU A 164 -17.15 20.64 7.69
C GLU A 164 -17.05 20.66 9.22
N THR A 165 -16.09 19.98 9.81
CA THR A 165 -15.90 19.94 11.28
C THR A 165 -15.05 21.08 11.83
N GLY A 166 -14.55 21.97 10.96
CA GLY A 166 -13.91 23.24 11.35
C GLY A 166 -12.51 23.09 11.92
N GLY A 167 -11.76 21.97 11.62
CA GLY A 167 -10.35 21.78 11.94
C GLY A 167 -9.99 21.96 13.40
#